data_70a249a26bda1656c56dad339a3275cd
#
_entry.id   70a249a26bda1656c56dad339a3275cd
#
_cell.length_a   1.000
_cell.length_b   1.000
_cell.length_c   1.000
_cell.angle_alpha   90.00
_cell.angle_beta   90.00
_cell.angle_gamma   90.00
#
_symmetry.space_group_name_H-M   'P 1'
#
loop_
_entity.id
_entity.type
_entity.pdbx_description
1 polymer ?
#
loop_
_entity_poly.entity_id
_entity_poly.type
_entity_poly.pdbx_seq_one_letter_code
_entity_poly.pdbx_strand_id
1 'polypeptide(L)'
;NAADKSGVSFFEFIPRETVLAMKDFLWVRERIQVVREEALSPQALAAYEGEKTELMNLELKLIDGAEFTVRALEFKRIEFGNKPTGTPQATLAFDTTVQPIFHKNFDLVSTSFTDYQKRGYTLYICTDSEKQAKRLKDIFEERGDHITFIPVNKTLHEGFTDNVWKSCFFTDHQIFDRFHKYNLRSDKARSGKVALTLKELSQFEPGDFV
;
A
#
# COMPACT_ATOMS: atom_id res chain seq x y z
N ASN A 1 5.16 -40.87 8.82
CA ASN A 1 4.09 -40.05 8.26
C ASN A 1 4.71 -38.77 7.72
N ALA A 2 5.15 -38.81 6.45
CA ALA A 2 5.48 -37.60 5.72
C ALA A 2 4.14 -36.86 5.55
N ALA A 3 3.95 -35.78 6.28
CA ALA A 3 2.83 -34.89 6.06
C ALA A 3 2.87 -34.43 4.62
N ASP A 4 1.82 -34.68 3.88
CA ASP A 4 1.64 -34.26 2.51
C ASP A 4 1.78 -32.73 2.46
N LYS A 5 2.94 -32.24 2.00
CA LYS A 5 3.22 -30.81 1.82
C LYS A 5 2.66 -30.33 0.47
N SER A 6 1.48 -30.80 0.09
CA SER A 6 0.76 -30.26 -1.07
C SER A 6 0.39 -28.82 -0.76
N GLY A 7 1.11 -27.88 -1.38
CA GLY A 7 0.76 -26.48 -1.29
C GLY A 7 -0.62 -26.25 -1.92
N VAL A 8 -1.44 -25.41 -1.32
CA VAL A 8 -2.71 -24.96 -1.89
C VAL A 8 -2.46 -23.70 -2.70
N SER A 9 -3.06 -23.59 -3.87
CA SER A 9 -2.98 -22.38 -4.68
C SER A 9 -3.53 -21.17 -3.92
N PHE A 10 -2.93 -20.01 -4.08
CA PHE A 10 -3.44 -18.77 -3.52
C PHE A 10 -4.93 -18.55 -3.84
N PHE A 11 -5.35 -18.81 -5.07
CA PHE A 11 -6.74 -18.65 -5.52
C PHE A 11 -7.71 -19.69 -4.92
N GLU A 12 -7.20 -20.82 -4.46
CA GLU A 12 -7.98 -21.84 -3.74
C GLU A 12 -8.05 -21.54 -2.24
N PHE A 13 -7.00 -20.87 -1.73
CA PHE A 13 -6.91 -20.50 -0.32
C PHE A 13 -7.82 -19.32 0.04
N ILE A 14 -7.99 -18.33 -0.85
CA ILE A 14 -8.82 -17.16 -0.58
C ILE A 14 -10.31 -17.48 -0.77
N PRO A 15 -11.22 -16.95 0.08
CA PRO A 15 -12.66 -17.09 -0.09
C PRO A 15 -13.15 -16.54 -1.44
N ARG A 16 -14.19 -17.12 -2.01
CA ARG A 16 -14.76 -16.69 -3.31
C ARG A 16 -15.30 -15.26 -3.31
N GLU A 17 -15.69 -14.75 -2.15
CA GLU A 17 -16.19 -13.39 -1.95
C GLU A 17 -15.07 -12.35 -1.91
N THR A 18 -13.82 -12.79 -1.92
CA THR A 18 -12.64 -11.89 -1.90
C THR A 18 -12.68 -10.95 -3.11
N VAL A 19 -12.40 -9.68 -2.85
CA VAL A 19 -12.19 -8.69 -3.90
C VAL A 19 -10.69 -8.54 -4.14
N LEU A 20 -10.25 -8.80 -5.36
CA LEU A 20 -8.87 -8.60 -5.77
C LEU A 20 -8.66 -7.13 -6.12
N ALA A 21 -7.85 -6.43 -5.34
CA ALA A 21 -7.46 -5.04 -5.59
C ALA A 21 -6.03 -5.02 -6.12
N MET A 22 -5.82 -4.49 -7.32
CA MET A 22 -4.49 -4.48 -7.93
C MET A 22 -4.26 -3.26 -8.80
N LYS A 23 -3.02 -2.86 -8.90
CA LYS A 23 -2.56 -1.84 -9.84
C LYS A 23 -1.94 -2.56 -11.03
N ASP A 24 -2.42 -2.22 -12.24
CA ASP A 24 -1.89 -2.75 -13.50
C ASP A 24 -1.93 -4.30 -13.59
N PHE A 25 -3.11 -4.82 -13.90
CA PHE A 25 -3.35 -6.26 -14.04
C PHE A 25 -2.41 -6.91 -15.08
N LEU A 26 -2.16 -6.24 -16.19
CA LEU A 26 -1.32 -6.79 -17.26
C LEU A 26 0.13 -6.92 -16.80
N TRP A 27 0.62 -5.93 -16.06
CA TRP A 27 1.97 -6.01 -15.47
C TRP A 27 2.09 -7.17 -14.47
N VAL A 28 1.08 -7.38 -13.63
CA VAL A 28 1.07 -8.52 -12.68
C VAL A 28 1.11 -9.84 -13.44
N ARG A 29 0.28 -9.98 -14.48
CA ARG A 29 0.25 -11.17 -15.34
C ARG A 29 1.62 -11.44 -15.97
N GLU A 30 2.24 -10.42 -16.56
CA GLU A 30 3.56 -10.53 -17.18
C GLU A 30 4.64 -10.85 -16.15
N ARG A 31 4.55 -10.26 -14.98
CA ARG A 31 5.52 -10.55 -13.90
C ARG A 31 5.43 -11.99 -13.41
N ILE A 32 4.23 -12.55 -13.28
CA ILE A 32 4.02 -13.96 -12.96
C ILE A 32 4.63 -14.85 -14.04
N GLN A 33 4.40 -14.52 -15.32
CA GLN A 33 4.97 -15.25 -16.44
C GLN A 33 6.51 -15.26 -16.38
N VAL A 34 7.12 -14.10 -16.20
CA VAL A 34 8.58 -13.95 -16.11
C VAL A 34 9.14 -14.75 -14.92
N VAL A 35 8.53 -14.66 -13.75
CA VAL A 35 8.98 -15.41 -12.57
C VAL A 35 8.92 -16.92 -12.81
N ARG A 36 7.87 -17.41 -13.48
CA ARG A 36 7.77 -18.82 -13.84
C ARG A 36 8.86 -19.22 -14.82
N GLU A 37 9.09 -18.45 -15.88
CA GLU A 37 10.12 -18.71 -16.88
C GLU A 37 11.54 -18.69 -16.28
N GLU A 38 11.83 -17.73 -15.39
CA GLU A 38 13.10 -17.66 -14.68
C GLU A 38 13.30 -18.89 -13.77
N ALA A 39 12.29 -19.29 -13.02
CA ALA A 39 12.36 -20.43 -12.11
C ALA A 39 12.50 -21.77 -12.83
N LEU A 40 11.95 -21.90 -14.03
CA LEU A 40 11.99 -23.10 -14.85
C LEU A 40 13.03 -22.99 -15.99
N SER A 41 13.91 -21.99 -15.96
CA SER A 41 14.98 -21.86 -16.95
C SER A 41 15.96 -23.02 -16.88
N PRO A 42 16.60 -23.41 -18.00
CA PRO A 42 17.61 -24.47 -18.00
C PRO A 42 18.72 -24.24 -16.98
N GLN A 43 19.11 -22.99 -16.75
CA GLN A 43 20.13 -22.61 -15.79
C GLN A 43 19.64 -22.83 -14.34
N ALA A 44 18.41 -22.42 -14.02
CA ALA A 44 17.83 -22.61 -12.69
C ALA A 44 17.63 -24.11 -12.41
N LEU A 45 17.15 -24.87 -13.39
CA LEU A 45 16.95 -26.31 -13.26
C LEU A 45 18.28 -27.08 -13.12
N ALA A 46 19.34 -26.63 -13.82
CA ALA A 46 20.66 -27.24 -13.72
C ALA A 46 21.35 -26.91 -12.37
N ALA A 47 21.03 -25.77 -11.76
CA ALA A 47 21.57 -25.36 -10.47
C ALA A 47 20.79 -25.97 -9.28
N TYR A 48 19.68 -26.64 -9.54
CA TYR A 48 18.86 -27.24 -8.49
C TYR A 48 19.47 -28.55 -7.99
N GLU A 49 19.84 -28.62 -6.73
CA GLU A 49 20.48 -29.77 -6.09
C GLU A 49 19.46 -30.77 -5.45
N GLY A 50 18.17 -30.50 -5.57
CA GLY A 50 17.10 -31.33 -5.01
C GLY A 50 16.70 -32.51 -5.88
N GLU A 51 15.73 -33.29 -5.39
CA GLU A 51 15.22 -34.46 -6.10
C GLU A 51 14.39 -34.07 -7.35
N LYS A 52 14.46 -34.91 -8.41
CA LYS A 52 13.66 -34.72 -9.64
C LYS A 52 12.15 -34.58 -9.37
N THR A 53 11.64 -35.28 -8.36
CA THR A 53 10.23 -35.22 -7.94
C THR A 53 9.83 -33.84 -7.44
N GLU A 54 10.75 -33.13 -6.76
CA GLU A 54 10.52 -31.77 -6.29
C GLU A 54 10.48 -30.76 -7.43
N LEU A 55 11.34 -30.96 -8.46
CA LEU A 55 11.31 -30.13 -9.67
C LEU A 55 9.99 -30.27 -10.44
N MET A 56 9.49 -31.49 -10.63
CA MET A 56 8.17 -31.71 -11.25
C MET A 56 7.06 -31.05 -10.42
N ASN A 57 7.14 -31.13 -9.09
CA ASN A 57 6.20 -30.46 -8.19
C ASN A 57 6.32 -28.94 -8.28
N LEU A 58 7.51 -28.37 -8.54
CA LEU A 58 7.70 -26.93 -8.71
C LEU A 58 7.00 -26.43 -9.98
N GLU A 59 7.11 -27.15 -11.09
CA GLU A 59 6.42 -26.84 -12.33
C GLU A 59 4.90 -26.81 -12.17
N LEU A 60 4.35 -27.79 -11.42
CA LEU A 60 2.92 -27.86 -11.12
C LEU A 60 2.44 -26.79 -10.13
N LYS A 61 3.33 -26.24 -9.31
CA LYS A 61 3.00 -25.21 -8.30
C LYS A 61 3.09 -23.79 -8.82
N LEU A 62 3.79 -23.56 -9.92
CA LEU A 62 3.98 -22.23 -10.52
C LEU A 62 2.99 -22.04 -11.67
N ILE A 63 1.96 -21.24 -11.43
CA ILE A 63 1.02 -20.85 -12.50
C ILE A 63 1.69 -19.92 -13.50
N ASP A 64 1.26 -19.95 -14.75
CA ASP A 64 1.65 -18.98 -15.75
C ASP A 64 0.72 -17.77 -15.80
N GLY A 65 1.04 -16.78 -16.64
CA GLY A 65 0.25 -15.58 -16.78
C GLY A 65 -1.16 -15.84 -17.36
N ALA A 66 -1.35 -16.88 -18.16
CA ALA A 66 -2.65 -17.24 -18.72
C ALA A 66 -3.56 -17.87 -17.65
N GLU A 67 -3.03 -18.81 -16.87
CA GLU A 67 -3.75 -19.42 -15.76
C GLU A 67 -4.08 -18.38 -14.68
N PHE A 68 -3.12 -17.48 -14.34
CA PHE A 68 -3.40 -16.35 -13.46
C PHE A 68 -4.60 -15.54 -13.94
N THR A 69 -4.65 -15.23 -15.23
CA THR A 69 -5.76 -14.47 -15.81
C THR A 69 -7.10 -15.19 -15.63
N VAL A 70 -7.16 -16.47 -15.97
CA VAL A 70 -8.38 -17.27 -15.84
C VAL A 70 -8.85 -17.32 -14.39
N ARG A 71 -7.95 -17.61 -13.46
CA ARG A 71 -8.27 -17.71 -12.04
C ARG A 71 -8.69 -16.37 -11.44
N ALA A 72 -8.01 -15.27 -11.79
CA ALA A 72 -8.34 -13.93 -11.30
C ALA A 72 -9.70 -13.45 -11.82
N LEU A 73 -10.14 -13.88 -13.01
CA LEU A 73 -11.47 -13.57 -13.57
C LEU A 73 -12.64 -14.16 -12.77
N GLU A 74 -12.39 -15.18 -11.95
CA GLU A 74 -13.40 -15.77 -11.09
C GLU A 74 -13.78 -14.88 -9.88
N PHE A 75 -12.99 -13.82 -9.62
CA PHE A 75 -13.16 -12.93 -8.48
C PHE A 75 -13.65 -11.55 -8.92
N LYS A 76 -14.33 -10.84 -8.01
CA LYS A 76 -14.55 -9.40 -8.16
C LYS A 76 -13.22 -8.68 -8.12
N ARG A 77 -13.04 -7.68 -8.99
CA ARG A 77 -11.77 -6.97 -9.12
C ARG A 77 -11.95 -5.46 -9.04
N ILE A 78 -10.99 -4.81 -8.41
CA ILE A 78 -10.79 -3.36 -8.45
C ILE A 78 -9.41 -3.14 -9.06
N GLU A 79 -9.37 -2.54 -10.24
CA GLU A 79 -8.13 -2.22 -10.93
C GLU A 79 -7.85 -0.72 -10.81
N PHE A 80 -6.65 -0.38 -10.33
CA PHE A 80 -6.16 0.98 -10.27
C PHE A 80 -5.24 1.23 -11.45
N GLY A 81 -5.50 2.29 -12.20
CA GLY A 81 -4.68 2.65 -13.37
C GLY A 81 -5.51 3.31 -14.47
N ASN A 82 -4.84 3.64 -15.56
CA ASN A 82 -5.44 4.39 -16.64
C ASN A 82 -6.12 3.51 -17.71
N LYS A 83 -5.88 2.20 -17.67
CA LYS A 83 -6.42 1.26 -18.66
C LYS A 83 -6.96 0.03 -17.93
N PRO A 84 -8.28 -0.17 -17.94
CA PRO A 84 -8.88 -1.38 -17.37
C PRO A 84 -8.57 -2.60 -18.24
N THR A 85 -8.50 -3.77 -17.62
CA THR A 85 -8.41 -5.04 -18.33
C THR A 85 -9.83 -5.54 -18.67
N GLY A 86 -10.14 -5.59 -19.95
CA GLY A 86 -11.48 -5.95 -20.44
C GLY A 86 -12.48 -4.82 -20.28
N THR A 87 -13.77 -5.17 -20.13
CA THR A 87 -14.88 -4.21 -19.99
C THR A 87 -15.27 -4.10 -18.51
N PRO A 88 -14.97 -3.00 -17.83
CA PRO A 88 -15.36 -2.81 -16.43
C PRO A 88 -16.87 -2.57 -16.30
N GLN A 89 -17.47 -2.99 -15.20
CA GLN A 89 -18.86 -2.67 -14.87
C GLN A 89 -19.03 -1.18 -14.52
N ALA A 90 -18.02 -0.58 -13.91
CA ALA A 90 -17.99 0.84 -13.60
C ALA A 90 -16.55 1.36 -13.67
N THR A 91 -16.39 2.61 -14.03
CA THR A 91 -15.11 3.32 -14.02
C THR A 91 -15.28 4.60 -13.20
N LEU A 92 -14.39 4.78 -12.21
CA LEU A 92 -14.30 5.99 -11.42
C LEU A 92 -13.03 6.73 -11.81
N ALA A 93 -13.17 7.96 -12.28
CA ALA A 93 -12.05 8.83 -12.60
C ALA A 93 -11.84 9.85 -11.47
N PHE A 94 -10.59 10.01 -11.04
CA PHE A 94 -10.18 10.98 -10.03
C PHE A 94 -9.20 11.96 -10.67
N ASP A 95 -9.42 13.24 -10.50
CA ASP A 95 -8.46 14.30 -10.84
C ASP A 95 -7.75 14.71 -9.55
N THR A 96 -6.66 14.03 -9.24
CA THR A 96 -5.89 14.23 -8.01
C THR A 96 -4.44 14.56 -8.29
N THR A 97 -3.85 15.36 -7.40
CA THR A 97 -2.43 15.68 -7.39
C THR A 97 -1.84 15.30 -6.04
N VAL A 98 -0.63 14.77 -6.02
CA VAL A 98 0.06 14.43 -4.76
C VAL A 98 0.35 15.68 -3.94
N GLN A 99 0.41 15.53 -2.62
CA GLN A 99 0.81 16.62 -1.73
C GLN A 99 2.22 17.13 -2.09
N PRO A 100 2.45 18.46 -2.18
CA PRO A 100 3.78 19.00 -2.36
C PRO A 100 4.71 18.62 -1.21
N ILE A 101 6.00 18.47 -1.53
CA ILE A 101 7.04 18.24 -0.52
C ILE A 101 7.50 19.59 0.01
N PHE A 102 7.38 19.79 1.31
CA PHE A 102 7.66 21.08 1.95
C PHE A 102 9.03 21.15 2.65
N HIS A 103 9.68 20.01 2.91
CA HIS A 103 10.98 19.94 3.59
C HIS A 103 11.05 20.75 4.90
N LYS A 104 9.97 20.76 5.69
CA LYS A 104 9.83 21.60 6.91
C LYS A 104 9.93 23.10 6.67
N ASN A 105 9.87 23.54 5.43
CA ASN A 105 9.91 24.95 5.09
C ASN A 105 8.53 25.58 5.24
N PHE A 106 8.28 26.24 6.38
CA PHE A 106 6.99 26.85 6.67
C PHE A 106 6.66 28.09 5.83
N ASP A 107 7.64 28.73 5.20
CA ASP A 107 7.36 29.78 4.22
C ASP A 107 6.73 29.18 2.96
N LEU A 108 7.25 28.03 2.53
CA LEU A 108 6.70 27.31 1.40
C LEU A 108 5.30 26.73 1.72
N VAL A 109 5.12 26.20 2.94
CA VAL A 109 3.79 25.71 3.41
C VAL A 109 2.78 26.85 3.39
N SER A 110 3.13 27.99 3.99
CA SER A 110 2.25 29.17 4.09
C SER A 110 1.88 29.70 2.71
N THR A 111 2.86 29.87 1.82
CA THR A 111 2.62 30.32 0.46
C THR A 111 1.70 29.38 -0.31
N SER A 112 1.96 28.07 -0.23
CA SER A 112 1.16 27.04 -0.89
C SER A 112 -0.28 26.98 -0.36
N PHE A 113 -0.45 27.01 0.96
CA PHE A 113 -1.77 26.95 1.59
C PHE A 113 -2.59 28.21 1.29
N THR A 114 -1.96 29.37 1.32
CA THR A 114 -2.58 30.64 0.93
C THR A 114 -3.04 30.60 -0.54
N ASP A 115 -2.23 30.04 -1.45
CA ASP A 115 -2.60 29.90 -2.85
C ASP A 115 -3.82 28.96 -3.02
N TYR A 116 -3.81 27.82 -2.35
CA TYR A 116 -4.96 26.90 -2.37
C TYR A 116 -6.24 27.59 -1.86
N GLN A 117 -6.17 28.32 -0.75
CA GLN A 117 -7.32 29.03 -0.21
C GLN A 117 -7.83 30.11 -1.17
N LYS A 118 -6.93 30.90 -1.80
CA LYS A 118 -7.30 31.90 -2.83
C LYS A 118 -7.99 31.29 -4.04
N ARG A 119 -7.63 30.06 -4.39
CA ARG A 119 -8.24 29.28 -5.48
C ARG A 119 -9.53 28.57 -5.06
N GLY A 120 -9.98 28.77 -3.82
CA GLY A 120 -11.23 28.22 -3.26
C GLY A 120 -11.13 26.77 -2.82
N TYR A 121 -9.92 26.27 -2.51
CA TYR A 121 -9.76 24.93 -1.94
C TYR A 121 -9.98 24.94 -0.43
N THR A 122 -10.58 23.89 0.07
CA THR A 122 -10.66 23.60 1.50
C THR A 122 -9.46 22.76 1.92
N LEU A 123 -8.76 23.18 2.97
CA LEU A 123 -7.60 22.48 3.51
C LEU A 123 -8.05 21.55 4.64
N TYR A 124 -7.81 20.26 4.50
CA TYR A 124 -7.93 19.24 5.52
C TYR A 124 -6.55 18.77 5.94
N ILE A 125 -6.24 18.78 7.22
CA ILE A 125 -4.97 18.27 7.75
C ILE A 125 -5.24 16.96 8.48
N CYS A 126 -4.75 15.89 7.87
CA CYS A 126 -4.85 14.53 8.36
C CYS A 126 -3.72 14.24 9.33
N THR A 127 -4.05 13.89 10.57
CA THR A 127 -3.07 13.63 11.63
C THR A 127 -3.59 12.57 12.60
N ASP A 128 -2.71 11.82 13.21
CA ASP A 128 -3.04 10.84 14.27
C ASP A 128 -3.18 11.48 15.64
N SER A 129 -2.92 12.78 15.78
CA SER A 129 -2.86 13.46 17.07
C SER A 129 -3.41 14.88 17.00
N GLU A 130 -4.40 15.15 17.82
CA GLU A 130 -4.94 16.50 18.03
C GLU A 130 -3.86 17.51 18.44
N LYS A 131 -2.84 17.06 19.18
CA LYS A 131 -1.71 17.90 19.56
C LYS A 131 -0.91 18.38 18.36
N GLN A 132 -0.80 17.56 17.32
CA GLN A 132 -0.09 17.96 16.10
C GLN A 132 -0.90 18.95 15.27
N ALA A 133 -2.20 18.75 15.17
CA ALA A 133 -3.10 19.72 14.53
C ALA A 133 -3.03 21.09 15.23
N LYS A 134 -3.10 21.08 16.58
CA LYS A 134 -2.96 22.30 17.39
C LYS A 134 -1.60 22.97 17.16
N ARG A 135 -0.52 22.18 17.21
CA ARG A 135 0.84 22.72 16.97
C ARG A 135 0.96 23.41 15.60
N LEU A 136 0.36 22.81 14.56
CA LEU A 136 0.40 23.43 13.23
C LEU A 136 -0.37 24.74 13.21
N LYS A 137 -1.51 24.81 13.90
CA LYS A 137 -2.29 26.04 14.06
C LYS A 137 -1.49 27.12 14.80
N ASP A 138 -0.89 26.76 15.94
CA ASP A 138 -0.06 27.66 16.74
C ASP A 138 1.10 28.26 15.90
N ILE A 139 1.75 27.43 15.08
CA ILE A 139 2.82 27.89 14.16
C ILE A 139 2.30 28.93 13.17
N PHE A 140 1.15 28.73 12.54
CA PHE A 140 0.59 29.72 11.62
C PHE A 140 0.18 31.00 12.33
N GLU A 141 -0.39 30.91 13.53
CA GLU A 141 -0.76 32.07 14.35
C GLU A 141 0.48 32.88 14.78
N GLU A 142 1.53 32.23 15.28
CA GLU A 142 2.80 32.88 15.67
C GLU A 142 3.50 33.56 14.49
N ARG A 143 3.37 33.00 13.28
CA ARG A 143 3.90 33.58 12.05
C ARG A 143 3.05 34.73 11.49
N GLY A 144 1.83 34.91 11.97
CA GLY A 144 0.85 35.84 11.43
C GLY A 144 0.24 35.38 10.10
N ASP A 145 0.33 34.09 9.78
CA ASP A 145 -0.26 33.52 8.58
C ASP A 145 -1.77 33.37 8.76
N HIS A 146 -2.58 33.91 7.83
CA HIS A 146 -4.04 33.79 7.86
C HIS A 146 -4.50 32.48 7.17
N ILE A 147 -4.05 31.33 7.70
CA ILE A 147 -4.37 30.02 7.18
C ILE A 147 -5.42 29.36 8.06
N THR A 148 -6.51 28.93 7.43
CA THR A 148 -7.54 28.12 8.08
C THR A 148 -7.52 26.72 7.50
N PHE A 149 -7.64 25.71 8.35
CA PHE A 149 -7.75 24.32 7.93
C PHE A 149 -8.68 23.53 8.87
N ILE A 150 -9.19 22.42 8.39
CA ILE A 150 -10.02 21.49 9.14
C ILE A 150 -9.16 20.32 9.58
N PRO A 151 -8.96 20.10 10.89
CA PRO A 151 -8.22 18.94 11.36
C PRO A 151 -9.06 17.66 11.20
N VAL A 152 -8.40 16.61 10.68
CA VAL A 152 -8.99 15.27 10.54
C VAL A 152 -8.18 14.30 11.40
N ASN A 153 -8.83 13.70 12.41
CA ASN A 153 -8.19 12.75 13.32
C ASN A 153 -8.07 11.35 12.69
N LYS A 154 -7.48 11.31 11.52
CA LYS A 154 -7.04 10.12 10.79
C LYS A 154 -5.89 10.53 9.89
N THR A 155 -4.90 9.66 9.75
CA THR A 155 -3.81 9.91 8.82
C THR A 155 -3.96 9.12 7.53
N LEU A 156 -3.28 9.58 6.50
CA LEU A 156 -3.08 8.90 5.22
C LEU A 156 -1.60 8.59 5.06
N HIS A 157 -1.27 7.65 4.20
CA HIS A 157 0.13 7.38 3.84
C HIS A 157 0.76 8.60 3.14
N GLU A 158 0.04 9.14 2.18
CA GLU A 158 0.42 10.35 1.45
C GLU A 158 -0.80 11.24 1.29
N GLY A 159 -0.58 12.54 1.41
CA GLY A 159 -1.60 13.53 1.17
C GLY A 159 -1.80 13.79 -0.33
N PHE A 160 -2.96 14.33 -0.66
CA PHE A 160 -3.33 14.66 -2.03
C PHE A 160 -4.28 15.84 -2.10
N THR A 161 -4.41 16.39 -3.29
CA THR A 161 -5.41 17.40 -3.64
C THR A 161 -6.41 16.78 -4.60
N ASP A 162 -7.69 16.92 -4.33
CA ASP A 162 -8.77 16.61 -5.25
C ASP A 162 -9.16 17.92 -5.99
N ASN A 163 -8.91 17.95 -7.29
CA ASN A 163 -9.10 19.15 -8.10
C ASN A 163 -10.58 19.37 -8.49
N VAL A 164 -11.39 18.31 -8.50
CA VAL A 164 -12.84 18.40 -8.79
C VAL A 164 -13.57 18.97 -7.58
N TRP A 165 -13.29 18.43 -6.39
CA TRP A 165 -13.91 18.85 -5.14
C TRP A 165 -13.23 20.06 -4.50
N LYS A 166 -12.13 20.53 -5.08
CA LYS A 166 -11.29 21.62 -4.53
C LYS A 166 -10.97 21.40 -3.05
N SER A 167 -10.45 20.24 -2.75
CA SER A 167 -10.14 19.81 -1.39
C SER A 167 -8.71 19.29 -1.30
N CYS A 168 -7.95 19.79 -0.34
CA CYS A 168 -6.60 19.30 -0.05
C CYS A 168 -6.67 18.42 1.19
N PHE A 169 -6.24 17.18 1.09
CA PHE A 169 -6.09 16.24 2.21
C PHE A 169 -4.61 16.05 2.48
N PHE A 170 -4.03 16.97 3.26
CA PHE A 170 -2.60 16.97 3.52
C PHE A 170 -2.29 16.28 4.85
N THR A 171 -1.13 15.66 4.92
CA THR A 171 -0.70 14.93 6.10
C THR A 171 0.33 15.75 6.89
N ASP A 172 0.19 15.76 8.20
CA ASP A 172 1.11 16.47 9.08
C ASP A 172 2.53 15.90 9.01
N HIS A 173 2.67 14.57 8.86
CA HIS A 173 3.99 13.96 8.77
C HIS A 173 4.77 14.39 7.52
N GLN A 174 4.11 14.58 6.36
CA GLN A 174 4.76 15.13 5.16
C GLN A 174 5.08 16.63 5.31
N ILE A 175 4.20 17.41 5.99
CA ILE A 175 4.48 18.83 6.29
C ILE A 175 5.71 18.97 7.19
N PHE A 176 5.82 18.12 8.22
CA PHE A 176 6.93 18.10 9.17
C PHE A 176 8.11 17.22 8.72
N ASP A 177 8.07 16.66 7.52
CA ASP A 177 9.11 15.76 6.97
C ASP A 177 9.48 14.65 7.96
N ARG A 178 8.46 13.91 8.41
CA ARG A 178 8.59 12.78 9.34
C ARG A 178 8.20 11.49 8.66
N PHE A 179 8.83 10.39 9.05
CA PHE A 179 8.41 9.07 8.60
C PHE A 179 7.03 8.73 9.19
N HIS A 180 6.14 8.27 8.31
CA HIS A 180 4.85 7.75 8.76
C HIS A 180 5.05 6.36 9.34
N LYS A 181 4.76 6.20 10.65
CA LYS A 181 4.68 4.88 11.28
C LYS A 181 3.25 4.37 11.16
N TYR A 182 3.05 3.31 10.39
CA TYR A 182 1.78 2.60 10.41
C TYR A 182 1.57 1.96 11.78
N ASN A 183 0.65 2.50 12.54
CA ASN A 183 0.09 1.77 13.67
C ASN A 183 -1.09 0.96 13.14
N LEU A 184 -0.89 -0.33 12.91
CA LEU A 184 -1.97 -1.27 12.67
C LEU A 184 -2.82 -1.35 13.95
N ARG A 185 -3.79 -0.46 14.06
CA ARG A 185 -4.82 -0.53 15.10
C ARG A 185 -5.87 -1.57 14.67
N SER A 186 -5.51 -2.84 14.63
CA SER A 186 -6.52 -3.88 14.64
C SER A 186 -6.89 -4.14 16.09
N ASP A 187 -8.17 -4.11 16.43
CA ASP A 187 -8.64 -4.49 17.76
C ASP A 187 -8.27 -5.93 18.12
N LYS A 188 -7.96 -6.77 17.13
CA LYS A 188 -7.39 -8.11 17.28
C LYS A 188 -5.93 -8.10 17.76
N ALA A 189 -5.13 -7.06 17.46
CA ALA A 189 -3.76 -6.94 17.96
C ALA A 189 -3.70 -6.58 19.46
N ARG A 190 -4.80 -6.07 20.03
CA ARG A 190 -4.90 -5.79 21.47
C ARG A 190 -5.15 -7.02 22.33
N SER A 191 -5.71 -8.10 21.77
CA SER A 191 -5.98 -9.35 22.48
C SER A 191 -4.83 -10.37 22.40
N GLY A 192 -3.90 -10.20 21.48
CA GLY A 192 -2.69 -11.02 21.37
C GLY A 192 -1.55 -10.40 22.16
N LYS A 193 -1.37 -10.83 23.42
CA LYS A 193 -0.15 -10.60 24.17
C LYS A 193 1.02 -11.36 23.54
N VAL A 194 1.55 -10.87 22.43
CA VAL A 194 2.88 -11.24 21.97
C VAL A 194 3.60 -9.95 21.59
N ALA A 195 3.89 -9.15 22.63
CA ALA A 195 5.00 -8.24 22.53
C ALA A 195 6.26 -9.09 22.72
N LEU A 196 6.89 -9.49 21.62
CA LEU A 196 8.24 -10.03 21.66
C LEU A 196 9.12 -9.00 22.35
N THR A 197 9.72 -9.40 23.46
CA THR A 197 10.66 -8.54 24.18
C THR A 197 11.96 -8.44 23.36
N LEU A 198 12.71 -7.36 23.55
CA LEU A 198 14.03 -7.19 22.91
C LEU A 198 14.96 -8.40 23.17
N LYS A 199 14.75 -9.12 24.28
CA LYS A 199 15.48 -10.32 24.64
C LYS A 199 15.07 -11.53 23.80
N GLU A 200 13.81 -11.64 23.41
CA GLU A 200 13.33 -12.69 22.50
C GLU A 200 13.75 -12.40 21.05
N LEU A 201 13.76 -11.12 20.63
CA LEU A 201 14.30 -10.72 19.34
C LEU A 201 15.79 -11.01 19.17
N SER A 202 16.58 -10.99 20.24
CA SER A 202 18.01 -11.32 20.19
C SER A 202 18.31 -12.83 20.10
N GLN A 203 17.29 -13.69 20.19
CA GLN A 203 17.41 -15.15 20.08
C GLN A 203 17.13 -15.66 18.66
N PHE A 204 16.68 -14.80 17.73
CA PHE A 204 16.47 -15.19 16.34
C PHE A 204 17.80 -15.27 15.58
N GLU A 205 17.99 -16.39 14.89
CA GLU A 205 19.11 -16.59 13.97
C GLU A 205 18.65 -16.38 12.51
N PRO A 206 19.57 -16.04 11.58
CA PRO A 206 19.23 -15.94 10.16
C PRO A 206 18.68 -17.27 9.65
N GLY A 207 17.39 -17.27 9.28
CA GLY A 207 16.66 -18.46 8.81
C GLY A 207 15.44 -18.81 9.67
N ASP A 208 15.25 -18.19 10.82
CA ASP A 208 14.04 -18.36 11.62
C ASP A 208 12.83 -17.68 10.98
N PHE A 209 11.67 -18.34 11.05
CA PHE A 209 10.40 -17.76 10.61
C PHE A 209 9.83 -16.86 11.71
N VAL A 210 9.46 -15.62 11.34
CA VAL A 210 8.80 -14.63 12.20
C VAL A 210 7.37 -14.43 11.76
#